data_ac67537e43d71b81ac1ebf993b92adf2
#
_entry.id   ac67537e43d71b81ac1ebf993b92adf2
#
_cell.length_a   1.000
_cell.length_b   1.000
_cell.length_c   1.000
_cell.angle_alpha   90.00
_cell.angle_beta   90.00
_cell.angle_gamma   90.00
#
_symmetry.space_group_name_H-M   'P 1'
#
loop_
_entity.id
_entity.type
_entity.pdbx_description
1 polymer ?
#
loop_
_entity_poly.entity_id
_entity_poly.type
_entity_poly.pdbx_seq_one_letter_code
_entity_poly.pdbx_strand_id
1 'polypeptide(L)'
;MRNGIKKTAFLAGMILATALPIAVASGCNKGMQQNNGMEIEESLQVAVLKQGSKGNEVREMQRRLKLWGYYKGSVDGVFGAGTKSAVIAFQKKNGLKADGVVGKETYKALGMNDAYNTLVGGSSQGGGVGGYSSSDVYLLARTIYAEGRGEPYTGQVAIGAVVLNRVQRPEFPNTISGVVYQKHAFTAVSDGQINLTPNETAMKAARDAINGCDPTGGAIYYYNPAVATSSWIFSRQTVTVIGKHVFAI
;
A
#
# COMPACT_ATOMS: atom_id res chain seq x y z
N MET A 1 -61.15 -62.41 -26.20
CA MET A 1 -61.35 -61.40 -25.15
C MET A 1 -60.03 -60.57 -25.09
N ARG A 2 -60.11 -59.30 -25.41
CA ARG A 2 -58.90 -58.44 -25.65
C ARG A 2 -58.56 -57.67 -24.39
N ASN A 3 -57.38 -57.91 -23.84
CA ASN A 3 -56.84 -57.12 -22.74
C ASN A 3 -55.93 -56.04 -23.28
N GLY A 4 -56.35 -54.79 -23.19
CA GLY A 4 -55.56 -53.64 -23.59
C GLY A 4 -54.53 -53.24 -22.50
N ILE A 5 -53.27 -53.24 -22.87
CA ILE A 5 -52.17 -52.79 -22.05
C ILE A 5 -52.07 -51.25 -22.18
N LYS A 6 -52.40 -50.54 -21.07
CA LYS A 6 -52.15 -49.10 -21.00
C LYS A 6 -50.66 -48.85 -20.76
N LYS A 7 -50.02 -48.21 -21.71
CA LYS A 7 -48.65 -47.69 -21.57
C LYS A 7 -48.67 -46.41 -20.76
N THR A 8 -48.16 -46.46 -19.53
CA THR A 8 -47.88 -45.29 -18.72
C THR A 8 -46.54 -44.73 -19.17
N ALA A 9 -46.55 -43.51 -19.71
CA ALA A 9 -45.35 -42.76 -20.03
C ALA A 9 -44.74 -42.16 -18.76
N PHE A 10 -43.57 -42.63 -18.41
CA PHE A 10 -42.76 -41.99 -17.33
C PHE A 10 -42.11 -40.75 -17.92
N LEU A 11 -42.55 -39.58 -17.44
CA LEU A 11 -41.88 -38.30 -17.72
C LEU A 11 -40.65 -38.23 -16.83
N ALA A 12 -39.47 -38.45 -17.41
CA ALA A 12 -38.19 -38.22 -16.72
C ALA A 12 -37.98 -36.70 -16.59
N GLY A 13 -38.20 -36.18 -15.40
CA GLY A 13 -37.87 -34.83 -15.05
C GLY A 13 -36.34 -34.63 -15.05
N MET A 14 -35.87 -33.95 -16.08
CA MET A 14 -34.49 -33.53 -16.18
C MET A 14 -34.26 -32.34 -15.22
N ILE A 15 -33.70 -32.62 -14.04
CA ILE A 15 -33.24 -31.58 -13.13
C ILE A 15 -32.00 -30.96 -13.75
N LEU A 16 -32.17 -29.80 -14.37
CA LEU A 16 -31.09 -28.95 -14.84
C LEU A 16 -30.43 -28.34 -13.61
N ALA A 17 -29.37 -28.95 -13.13
CA ALA A 17 -28.50 -28.33 -12.14
C ALA A 17 -27.79 -27.16 -12.82
N THR A 18 -28.34 -25.97 -12.64
CA THR A 18 -27.65 -24.73 -13.00
C THR A 18 -26.52 -24.53 -11.99
N ALA A 19 -25.33 -25.03 -12.36
CA ALA A 19 -24.11 -24.58 -11.72
C ALA A 19 -23.96 -23.09 -12.03
N LEU A 20 -24.23 -22.25 -11.03
CA LEU A 20 -23.81 -20.85 -11.05
C LEU A 20 -22.29 -20.83 -11.15
N PRO A 21 -21.69 -20.19 -12.16
CA PRO A 21 -20.26 -19.95 -12.15
C PRO A 21 -19.99 -19.00 -10.98
N ILE A 22 -19.12 -19.43 -10.07
CA ILE A 22 -18.48 -18.53 -9.13
C ILE A 22 -17.74 -17.52 -9.99
N ALA A 23 -18.27 -16.31 -10.07
CA ALA A 23 -17.61 -15.20 -10.72
C ALA A 23 -16.38 -14.89 -9.89
N VAL A 24 -15.25 -15.47 -10.27
CA VAL A 24 -13.94 -14.99 -9.85
C VAL A 24 -13.87 -13.56 -10.35
N ALA A 25 -13.84 -12.61 -9.40
CA ALA A 25 -13.83 -11.19 -9.66
C ALA A 25 -12.65 -10.82 -10.57
N SER A 26 -12.89 -10.79 -11.87
CA SER A 26 -12.00 -10.23 -12.90
C SER A 26 -12.06 -8.69 -12.86
N GLY A 27 -11.87 -8.10 -11.68
CA GLY A 27 -11.94 -6.66 -11.49
C GLY A 27 -10.62 -5.92 -11.71
N CYS A 28 -9.50 -6.60 -11.84
CA CYS A 28 -8.19 -5.96 -11.89
C CYS A 28 -7.72 -5.52 -13.28
N ASN A 29 -8.58 -5.56 -14.31
CA ASN A 29 -8.17 -5.20 -15.67
C ASN A 29 -9.16 -4.24 -16.36
N LYS A 30 -9.33 -3.03 -15.80
CA LYS A 30 -10.03 -1.94 -16.52
C LYS A 30 -9.09 -0.75 -16.73
N GLY A 31 -8.65 -0.62 -17.98
CA GLY A 31 -8.42 0.67 -18.62
C GLY A 31 -7.08 1.34 -18.41
N MET A 32 -6.04 0.88 -19.10
CA MET A 32 -5.01 1.79 -19.59
C MET A 32 -5.60 2.59 -20.75
N GLN A 33 -6.03 3.81 -20.53
CA GLN A 33 -6.11 4.80 -21.60
C GLN A 33 -4.77 5.53 -21.66
N GLN A 34 -4.09 5.34 -22.78
CA GLN A 34 -2.98 6.19 -23.21
C GLN A 34 -3.54 7.59 -23.50
N ASN A 35 -3.08 8.59 -22.77
CA ASN A 35 -3.20 9.98 -23.19
C ASN A 35 -1.87 10.41 -23.77
N ASN A 36 -1.93 10.74 -25.06
CA ASN A 36 -0.86 11.31 -25.87
C ASN A 36 -0.40 12.64 -25.31
N GLY A 37 0.91 12.87 -25.52
CA GLY A 37 1.65 14.04 -25.08
C GLY A 37 1.03 15.38 -25.52
N MET A 38 1.12 16.30 -24.62
CA MET A 38 1.16 17.72 -24.90
C MET A 38 2.28 18.29 -24.03
N GLU A 39 3.29 18.81 -24.70
CA GLU A 39 4.40 19.54 -24.10
C GLU A 39 3.83 20.74 -23.34
N ILE A 40 4.04 20.76 -22.05
CA ILE A 40 3.82 21.96 -21.24
C ILE A 40 5.19 22.31 -20.66
N GLU A 41 5.85 23.27 -21.27
CA GLU A 41 6.85 24.09 -20.62
C GLU A 41 6.15 24.88 -19.51
N GLU A 42 5.99 24.29 -18.35
CA GLU A 42 5.52 25.00 -17.17
C GLU A 42 6.59 24.92 -16.10
N SER A 43 6.95 26.07 -15.56
CA SER A 43 7.98 26.30 -14.57
C SER A 43 8.05 25.18 -13.54
N LEU A 44 9.12 24.42 -13.56
CA LEU A 44 9.50 23.42 -12.56
C LEU A 44 9.56 24.10 -11.18
N GLN A 45 8.45 24.12 -10.49
CA GLN A 45 8.46 24.46 -9.06
C GLN A 45 9.10 23.27 -8.35
N VAL A 46 10.43 23.38 -8.20
CA VAL A 46 11.25 22.36 -7.54
C VAL A 46 10.69 22.11 -6.15
N ALA A 47 10.18 20.93 -5.92
CA ALA A 47 9.73 20.49 -4.60
C ALA A 47 10.93 20.47 -3.65
N VAL A 48 10.94 21.41 -2.74
CA VAL A 48 12.03 21.61 -1.78
C VAL A 48 11.44 21.64 -0.38
N LEU A 49 11.94 20.76 0.50
CA LEU A 49 11.62 20.88 1.93
C LEU A 49 12.66 21.77 2.59
N LYS A 50 12.19 22.73 3.35
CA LYS A 50 13.00 23.67 4.12
C LYS A 50 12.31 24.04 5.42
N GLN A 51 12.99 24.76 6.28
CA GLN A 51 12.39 25.24 7.52
C GLN A 51 11.08 25.98 7.25
N GLY A 52 10.02 25.58 7.95
CA GLY A 52 8.65 26.02 7.75
C GLY A 52 7.80 25.05 6.92
N SER A 53 8.39 24.13 6.16
CA SER A 53 7.63 23.08 5.46
C SER A 53 6.90 22.17 6.45
N LYS A 54 5.72 21.68 6.07
CA LYS A 54 4.89 20.76 6.86
C LYS A 54 4.32 19.68 5.97
N GLY A 55 4.00 18.53 6.55
CA GLY A 55 3.31 17.45 5.83
C GLY A 55 3.98 16.08 5.99
N ASN A 56 3.48 15.13 5.19
CA ASN A 56 3.91 13.75 5.27
C ASN A 56 5.34 13.54 4.79
N GLU A 57 5.81 14.29 3.81
CA GLU A 57 7.19 14.25 3.33
C GLU A 57 8.18 14.69 4.41
N VAL A 58 7.82 15.73 5.19
CA VAL A 58 8.61 16.16 6.34
C VAL A 58 8.62 15.08 7.42
N ARG A 59 7.49 14.47 7.69
CA ARG A 59 7.36 13.38 8.67
C ARG A 59 8.22 12.17 8.27
N GLU A 60 8.17 11.78 7.01
CA GLU A 60 8.96 10.67 6.48
C GLU A 60 10.46 10.97 6.55
N MET A 61 10.87 12.17 6.16
CA MET A 61 12.25 12.63 6.29
C MET A 61 12.72 12.62 7.76
N GLN A 62 11.93 13.18 8.67
CA GLN A 62 12.24 13.18 10.12
C GLN A 62 12.41 11.75 10.64
N ARG A 63 11.57 10.83 10.21
CA ARG A 63 11.63 9.43 10.61
C ARG A 63 12.95 8.78 10.15
N ARG A 64 13.36 8.98 8.90
CA ARG A 64 14.63 8.47 8.36
C ARG A 64 15.83 9.08 9.06
N LEU A 65 15.83 10.38 9.25
CA LEU A 65 16.89 11.07 9.97
C LEU A 65 16.99 10.61 11.43
N LYS A 66 15.86 10.30 12.08
CA LYS A 66 15.81 9.74 13.43
C LYS A 66 16.35 8.30 13.47
N LEU A 67 15.96 7.47 12.52
CA LEU A 67 16.46 6.10 12.40
C LEU A 67 17.99 6.05 12.25
N TRP A 68 18.55 7.00 11.49
CA TRP A 68 20.01 7.08 11.28
C TRP A 68 20.74 7.91 12.34
N GLY A 69 20.05 8.35 13.39
CA GLY A 69 20.63 9.04 14.54
C GLY A 69 20.92 10.54 14.35
N TYR A 70 20.52 11.11 13.20
CA TYR A 70 20.69 12.57 12.94
C TYR A 70 19.64 13.43 13.62
N TYR A 71 18.42 12.91 13.81
CA TYR A 71 17.30 13.64 14.42
C TYR A 71 16.89 13.03 15.77
N LYS A 72 16.81 13.86 16.81
CA LYS A 72 16.45 13.43 18.17
C LYS A 72 15.06 13.90 18.61
N GLY A 73 14.41 14.74 17.79
CA GLY A 73 13.11 15.32 18.09
C GLY A 73 11.94 14.37 17.81
N SER A 74 10.73 14.89 17.96
CA SER A 74 9.49 14.20 17.61
C SER A 74 9.29 14.17 16.10
N VAL A 75 8.74 13.08 15.58
CA VAL A 75 8.36 12.91 14.17
C VAL A 75 6.96 13.52 14.02
N ASP A 76 6.89 14.83 13.93
CA ASP A 76 5.64 15.63 13.95
C ASP A 76 5.19 16.11 12.56
N GLY A 77 6.09 16.00 11.55
CA GLY A 77 5.82 16.50 10.22
C GLY A 77 5.99 18.02 10.09
N VAL A 78 6.66 18.68 11.04
CA VAL A 78 6.97 20.12 11.00
C VAL A 78 8.48 20.32 10.84
N PHE A 79 8.91 20.95 9.78
CA PHE A 79 10.32 21.24 9.55
C PHE A 79 10.78 22.44 10.39
N GLY A 80 11.08 22.17 11.64
CA GLY A 80 11.61 23.15 12.60
C GLY A 80 13.13 23.28 12.57
N ALA A 81 13.70 24.07 13.48
CA ALA A 81 15.13 24.26 13.61
C ALA A 81 15.89 22.95 13.89
N GLY A 82 15.34 22.08 14.75
CA GLY A 82 15.93 20.76 15.04
C GLY A 82 15.99 19.86 13.80
N THR A 83 14.93 19.87 12.99
CA THR A 83 14.89 19.14 11.71
C THR A 83 15.95 19.71 10.73
N LYS A 84 16.07 21.04 10.62
CA LYS A 84 17.10 21.68 9.81
C LYS A 84 18.51 21.27 10.22
N SER A 85 18.80 21.28 11.51
CA SER A 85 20.12 20.87 12.04
C SER A 85 20.42 19.41 11.68
N ALA A 86 19.43 18.52 11.78
CA ALA A 86 19.54 17.12 11.42
C ALA A 86 19.80 16.94 9.90
N VAL A 87 19.11 17.69 9.06
CA VAL A 87 19.34 17.70 7.61
C VAL A 87 20.76 18.16 7.28
N ILE A 88 21.24 19.24 7.89
CA ILE A 88 22.61 19.74 7.69
C ILE A 88 23.65 18.68 8.08
N ALA A 89 23.46 18.03 9.23
CA ALA A 89 24.36 16.95 9.68
C ALA A 89 24.36 15.78 8.71
N PHE A 90 23.20 15.38 8.24
CA PHE A 90 23.05 14.33 7.23
C PHE A 90 23.71 14.69 5.90
N GLN A 91 23.47 15.90 5.41
CA GLN A 91 24.08 16.42 4.17
C GLN A 91 25.61 16.41 4.24
N LYS A 92 26.18 16.93 5.34
CA LYS A 92 27.63 16.90 5.57
C LYS A 92 28.19 15.49 5.52
N LYS A 93 27.55 14.54 6.20
CA LYS A 93 28.00 13.14 6.26
C LYS A 93 27.96 12.46 4.91
N ASN A 94 27.04 12.85 4.03
CA ASN A 94 26.85 12.26 2.70
C ASN A 94 27.52 13.08 1.57
N GLY A 95 28.37 14.06 1.89
CA GLY A 95 29.09 14.85 0.89
C GLY A 95 28.19 15.78 0.05
N LEU A 96 27.03 16.14 0.58
CA LEU A 96 26.05 17.02 -0.08
C LEU A 96 26.26 18.48 0.35
N LYS A 97 25.69 19.43 -0.41
CA LYS A 97 25.61 20.82 0.02
C LYS A 97 24.82 20.90 1.33
N ALA A 98 25.50 21.33 2.40
CA ALA A 98 24.95 21.35 3.76
C ALA A 98 24.23 22.67 4.08
N ASP A 99 23.19 22.98 3.32
CA ASP A 99 22.39 24.21 3.46
C ASP A 99 21.10 24.03 4.30
N GLY A 100 20.79 22.80 4.67
CA GLY A 100 19.59 22.46 5.38
C GLY A 100 18.32 22.53 4.54
N VAL A 101 18.50 22.47 3.21
CA VAL A 101 17.42 22.44 2.22
C VAL A 101 17.39 21.07 1.55
N VAL A 102 16.26 20.42 1.56
CA VAL A 102 16.09 19.09 0.97
C VAL A 102 15.64 19.24 -0.48
N GLY A 103 16.62 19.34 -1.37
CA GLY A 103 16.42 19.28 -2.83
C GLY A 103 16.69 17.88 -3.37
N LYS A 104 16.71 17.72 -4.70
CA LYS A 104 16.82 16.46 -5.43
C LYS A 104 17.87 15.51 -4.86
N GLU A 105 19.11 15.99 -4.70
CA GLU A 105 20.22 15.15 -4.24
C GLU A 105 20.03 14.70 -2.78
N THR A 106 19.47 15.58 -1.94
CA THR A 106 19.15 15.23 -0.55
C THR A 106 17.99 14.23 -0.48
N TYR A 107 16.95 14.39 -1.30
CA TYR A 107 15.87 13.41 -1.43
C TYR A 107 16.41 12.04 -1.86
N LYS A 108 17.32 12.03 -2.85
CA LYS A 108 17.98 10.82 -3.33
C LYS A 108 18.78 10.14 -2.22
N ALA A 109 19.60 10.87 -1.50
CA ALA A 109 20.41 10.35 -0.40
C ALA A 109 19.53 9.86 0.78
N LEU A 110 18.40 10.51 1.01
CA LEU A 110 17.39 10.05 1.96
C LEU A 110 16.63 8.79 1.50
N GLY A 111 16.82 8.33 0.25
CA GLY A 111 16.02 7.26 -0.35
C GLY A 111 14.56 7.66 -0.60
N MET A 112 14.30 8.93 -0.83
CA MET A 112 12.96 9.52 -1.04
C MET A 112 12.79 10.01 -2.50
N ASN A 113 13.47 9.39 -3.46
CA ASN A 113 13.43 9.78 -4.88
C ASN A 113 12.02 9.84 -5.45
N ASP A 114 11.18 8.85 -5.12
CA ASP A 114 9.84 8.77 -5.67
C ASP A 114 8.96 9.90 -5.12
N ALA A 115 9.13 10.26 -3.85
CA ALA A 115 8.48 11.43 -3.28
C ALA A 115 8.90 12.71 -4.03
N TYR A 116 10.20 12.86 -4.33
CA TYR A 116 10.71 13.98 -5.12
C TYR A 116 10.13 13.99 -6.54
N ASN A 117 10.19 12.86 -7.25
CA ASN A 117 9.69 12.75 -8.63
C ASN A 117 8.19 13.02 -8.71
N THR A 118 7.43 12.60 -7.70
CA THR A 118 6.01 12.91 -7.60
C THR A 118 5.74 14.40 -7.44
N LEU A 119 6.59 15.10 -6.67
CA LEU A 119 6.46 16.53 -6.41
C LEU A 119 6.89 17.40 -7.59
N VAL A 120 7.85 16.93 -8.41
CA VAL A 120 8.38 17.69 -9.59
C VAL A 120 7.70 17.31 -10.90
N GLY A 121 7.15 16.14 -11.00
CA GLY A 121 6.59 15.60 -12.25
C GLY A 121 5.09 15.79 -12.43
N GLY A 122 4.40 16.46 -11.52
CA GLY A 122 2.97 16.66 -11.60
C GLY A 122 2.52 17.95 -10.98
N SER A 123 1.82 18.75 -11.78
CA SER A 123 0.97 19.84 -11.33
C SER A 123 0.16 19.43 -10.13
N SER A 124 0.22 20.28 -9.13
CA SER A 124 -0.58 20.24 -7.92
C SER A 124 -2.08 20.21 -8.22
N GLN A 125 -2.60 19.04 -8.32
CA GLN A 125 -3.96 18.74 -7.90
C GLN A 125 -3.93 17.30 -7.48
N GLY A 126 -3.99 17.07 -6.14
CA GLY A 126 -4.31 15.81 -5.53
C GLY A 126 -4.10 14.54 -6.36
N GLY A 127 -2.89 14.32 -6.86
CA GLY A 127 -2.54 13.15 -7.65
C GLY A 127 -2.38 11.90 -6.78
N GLY A 128 -3.30 11.74 -5.83
CA GLY A 128 -3.57 10.50 -5.17
C GLY A 128 -4.36 9.61 -6.11
N VAL A 129 -4.10 8.34 -6.07
CA VAL A 129 -4.94 7.33 -6.69
C VAL A 129 -6.08 7.05 -5.72
N GLY A 130 -7.32 7.06 -6.18
CA GLY A 130 -8.47 6.72 -5.33
C GLY A 130 -8.66 7.60 -4.09
N GLY A 131 -8.24 8.88 -4.12
CA GLY A 131 -8.37 9.82 -2.99
C GLY A 131 -7.21 9.80 -1.99
N TYR A 132 -6.20 8.94 -2.19
CA TYR A 132 -5.00 8.88 -1.36
C TYR A 132 -3.86 9.69 -1.97
N SER A 133 -3.06 10.35 -1.13
CA SER A 133 -1.90 11.10 -1.58
C SER A 133 -0.79 10.19 -2.14
N SER A 134 0.12 10.75 -2.91
CA SER A 134 1.30 9.99 -3.40
C SER A 134 2.15 9.43 -2.27
N SER A 135 2.23 10.12 -1.14
CA SER A 135 2.92 9.64 0.06
C SER A 135 2.19 8.45 0.70
N ASP A 136 0.86 8.41 0.65
CA ASP A 136 0.07 7.26 1.11
C ASP A 136 0.29 6.06 0.20
N VAL A 137 0.27 6.27 -1.12
CA VAL A 137 0.58 5.22 -2.12
C VAL A 137 1.98 4.65 -1.87
N TYR A 138 2.96 5.51 -1.65
CA TYR A 138 4.34 5.09 -1.41
C TYR A 138 4.49 4.34 -0.08
N LEU A 139 3.84 4.81 0.99
CA LEU A 139 3.84 4.11 2.28
C LEU A 139 3.18 2.73 2.17
N LEU A 140 2.04 2.64 1.48
CA LEU A 140 1.37 1.37 1.21
C LEU A 140 2.28 0.42 0.43
N ALA A 141 2.96 0.91 -0.61
CA ALA A 141 3.92 0.12 -1.39
C ALA A 141 5.10 -0.37 -0.55
N ARG A 142 5.61 0.44 0.39
CA ARG A 142 6.66 0.03 1.33
C ARG A 142 6.17 -1.07 2.27
N THR A 143 4.94 -0.95 2.76
CA THR A 143 4.32 -1.97 3.62
C THR A 143 4.18 -3.28 2.84
N ILE A 144 3.64 -3.22 1.62
CA ILE A 144 3.52 -4.39 0.73
C ILE A 144 4.89 -5.01 0.46
N TYR A 145 5.90 -4.20 0.14
CA TYR A 145 7.25 -4.70 -0.13
C TYR A 145 7.88 -5.37 1.08
N ALA A 146 7.71 -4.80 2.25
CA ALA A 146 8.31 -5.34 3.48
C ALA A 146 7.64 -6.64 3.94
N GLU A 147 6.31 -6.73 3.82
CA GLU A 147 5.52 -7.87 4.29
C GLU A 147 5.32 -8.95 3.22
N GLY A 148 5.33 -8.56 1.94
CA GLY A 148 4.95 -9.42 0.82
C GLY A 148 6.09 -9.83 -0.11
N ARG A 149 7.36 -9.63 0.27
CA ARG A 149 8.49 -10.12 -0.54
C ARG A 149 8.44 -11.63 -0.68
N GLY A 150 8.42 -12.10 -1.94
CA GLY A 150 8.33 -13.53 -2.23
C GLY A 150 6.90 -14.06 -2.30
N GLU A 151 5.89 -13.21 -2.07
CA GLU A 151 4.51 -13.54 -2.37
C GLU A 151 4.20 -13.35 -3.86
N PRO A 152 3.27 -14.13 -4.43
CA PRO A 152 2.76 -13.86 -5.76
C PRO A 152 2.14 -12.46 -5.82
N TYR A 153 2.06 -11.89 -7.03
CA TYR A 153 1.53 -10.53 -7.22
C TYR A 153 0.16 -10.31 -6.54
N THR A 154 -0.76 -11.28 -6.70
CA THR A 154 -2.07 -11.25 -6.04
C THR A 154 -1.95 -11.19 -4.52
N GLY A 155 -0.96 -11.88 -3.92
CA GLY A 155 -0.69 -11.81 -2.49
C GLY A 155 -0.18 -10.44 -2.05
N GLN A 156 0.63 -9.79 -2.88
CA GLN A 156 1.07 -8.41 -2.63
C GLN A 156 -0.11 -7.43 -2.67
N VAL A 157 -1.01 -7.55 -3.66
CA VAL A 157 -2.25 -6.75 -3.72
C VAL A 157 -3.12 -7.02 -2.51
N ALA A 158 -3.24 -8.28 -2.08
CA ALA A 158 -4.01 -8.71 -0.92
C ALA A 158 -3.53 -8.04 0.39
N ILE A 159 -2.22 -7.95 0.60
CA ILE A 159 -1.64 -7.24 1.76
C ILE A 159 -2.05 -5.76 1.72
N GLY A 160 -1.97 -5.11 0.55
CA GLY A 160 -2.41 -3.74 0.36
C GLY A 160 -3.90 -3.56 0.66
N ALA A 161 -4.74 -4.47 0.18
CA ALA A 161 -6.18 -4.47 0.41
C ALA A 161 -6.52 -4.57 1.91
N VAL A 162 -5.83 -5.42 2.68
CA VAL A 162 -6.02 -5.52 4.14
C VAL A 162 -5.76 -4.18 4.83
N VAL A 163 -4.71 -3.44 4.45
CA VAL A 163 -4.45 -2.10 5.01
C VAL A 163 -5.62 -1.17 4.72
N LEU A 164 -6.12 -1.16 3.47
CA LEU A 164 -7.23 -0.29 3.05
C LEU A 164 -8.56 -0.71 3.69
N ASN A 165 -8.82 -1.99 3.84
CA ASN A 165 -9.99 -2.51 4.54
C ASN A 165 -10.00 -2.04 6.01
N ARG A 166 -8.84 -2.04 6.67
CA ARG A 166 -8.72 -1.50 8.03
C ARG A 166 -9.01 0.00 8.07
N VAL A 167 -8.50 0.78 7.12
CA VAL A 167 -8.77 2.24 7.05
C VAL A 167 -10.27 2.54 6.97
N GLN A 168 -11.06 1.66 6.38
CA GLN A 168 -12.51 1.81 6.21
C GLN A 168 -13.32 1.34 7.43
N ARG A 169 -12.70 0.70 8.41
CA ARG A 169 -13.37 0.14 9.59
C ARG A 169 -13.22 1.06 10.81
N PRO A 170 -14.29 1.32 11.57
CA PRO A 170 -14.24 2.24 12.72
C PRO A 170 -13.33 1.76 13.87
N GLU A 171 -13.06 0.46 13.95
CA GLU A 171 -12.16 -0.13 14.96
C GLU A 171 -10.67 0.11 14.67
N PHE A 172 -10.31 0.65 13.50
CA PHE A 172 -8.94 0.96 13.10
C PHE A 172 -8.75 2.45 12.83
N PRO A 173 -7.50 2.94 12.80
CA PRO A 173 -7.22 4.29 12.35
C PRO A 173 -7.70 4.53 10.91
N ASN A 174 -8.25 5.70 10.66
CA ASN A 174 -8.85 6.09 9.38
C ASN A 174 -7.83 6.60 8.33
N THR A 175 -6.56 6.30 8.49
CA THR A 175 -5.50 6.67 7.54
C THR A 175 -4.53 5.51 7.33
N ILE A 176 -3.92 5.41 6.13
CA ILE A 176 -2.89 4.38 5.85
C ILE A 176 -1.74 4.47 6.87
N SER A 177 -1.26 5.69 7.16
CA SER A 177 -0.19 5.86 8.13
C SER A 177 -0.60 5.44 9.55
N GLY A 178 -1.83 5.75 9.96
CA GLY A 178 -2.38 5.31 11.23
C GLY A 178 -2.42 3.81 11.37
N VAL A 179 -2.91 3.10 10.35
CA VAL A 179 -2.98 1.63 10.31
C VAL A 179 -1.58 1.02 10.28
N VAL A 180 -0.69 1.51 9.42
CA VAL A 180 0.67 0.94 9.25
C VAL A 180 1.50 1.11 10.51
N TYR A 181 1.44 2.28 11.16
CA TYR A 181 2.21 2.57 12.37
C TYR A 181 1.49 2.25 13.69
N GLN A 182 0.32 1.63 13.63
CA GLN A 182 -0.35 1.14 14.82
C GLN A 182 0.55 0.12 15.55
N LYS A 183 0.61 0.23 16.85
CA LYS A 183 1.49 -0.61 17.67
C LYS A 183 1.23 -2.10 17.41
N HIS A 184 2.27 -2.83 17.06
CA HIS A 184 2.24 -4.27 16.74
C HIS A 184 1.40 -4.67 15.51
N ALA A 185 1.01 -3.73 14.65
CA ALA A 185 0.21 -4.06 13.46
C ALA A 185 1.02 -4.76 12.37
N PHE A 186 2.28 -4.35 12.19
CA PHE A 186 3.18 -4.88 11.18
C PHE A 186 4.59 -5.08 11.74
N THR A 187 5.15 -6.26 11.51
CA THR A 187 6.50 -6.61 11.94
C THR A 187 7.56 -5.72 11.27
N ALA A 188 7.33 -5.40 10.02
CA ALA A 188 8.19 -4.54 9.21
C ALA A 188 8.43 -3.14 9.80
N VAL A 189 7.54 -2.66 10.65
CA VAL A 189 7.72 -1.38 11.36
C VAL A 189 8.71 -1.54 12.52
N SER A 190 8.64 -2.65 13.25
CA SER A 190 9.49 -2.88 14.43
C SER A 190 10.90 -3.32 14.06
N ASP A 191 11.07 -4.06 12.98
CA ASP A 191 12.38 -4.54 12.50
C ASP A 191 13.04 -3.60 11.47
N GLY A 192 12.35 -2.50 11.12
CA GLY A 192 12.87 -1.46 10.23
C GLY A 192 12.75 -1.77 8.74
N GLN A 193 12.22 -2.91 8.32
CA GLN A 193 12.05 -3.26 6.90
C GLN A 193 11.09 -2.32 6.18
N ILE A 194 10.18 -1.68 6.89
CA ILE A 194 9.32 -0.61 6.37
C ILE A 194 10.12 0.54 5.73
N ASN A 195 11.41 0.66 5.99
CA ASN A 195 12.27 1.71 5.45
C ASN A 195 12.93 1.36 4.11
N LEU A 196 12.75 0.12 3.65
CA LEU A 196 13.26 -0.30 2.34
C LEU A 196 12.51 0.41 1.21
N THR A 197 13.24 0.70 0.14
CA THR A 197 12.63 1.23 -1.09
C THR A 197 11.80 0.14 -1.76
N PRO A 198 10.50 0.38 -2.01
CA PRO A 198 9.67 -0.60 -2.68
C PRO A 198 10.09 -0.76 -4.14
N ASN A 199 9.96 -1.96 -4.67
CA ASN A 199 10.16 -2.20 -6.09
C ASN A 199 8.91 -1.82 -6.91
N GLU A 200 9.03 -1.86 -8.24
CA GLU A 200 7.92 -1.51 -9.15
C GLU A 200 6.70 -2.41 -8.97
N THR A 201 6.91 -3.69 -8.65
CA THR A 201 5.82 -4.64 -8.40
C THR A 201 5.00 -4.23 -7.19
N ALA A 202 5.65 -3.86 -6.09
CA ALA A 202 4.97 -3.39 -4.88
C ALA A 202 4.28 -2.02 -5.11
N MET A 203 4.90 -1.14 -5.89
CA MET A 203 4.28 0.13 -6.30
C MET A 203 3.02 -0.10 -7.14
N LYS A 204 3.05 -1.04 -8.07
CA LYS A 204 1.89 -1.42 -8.87
C LYS A 204 0.82 -2.05 -7.99
N ALA A 205 1.17 -2.98 -7.10
CA ALA A 205 0.24 -3.63 -6.18
C ALA A 205 -0.47 -2.62 -5.26
N ALA A 206 0.25 -1.60 -4.78
CA ALA A 206 -0.35 -0.52 -3.99
C ALA A 206 -1.39 0.28 -4.79
N ARG A 207 -1.09 0.62 -6.04
CA ARG A 207 -2.04 1.32 -6.91
C ARG A 207 -3.26 0.47 -7.23
N ASP A 208 -3.08 -0.83 -7.52
CA ASP A 208 -4.19 -1.74 -7.83
C ASP A 208 -5.10 -1.90 -6.60
N ALA A 209 -4.54 -2.06 -5.40
CA ALA A 209 -5.32 -2.11 -4.16
C ALA A 209 -6.12 -0.83 -3.93
N ILE A 210 -5.50 0.34 -4.09
CA ILE A 210 -6.15 1.66 -3.96
C ILE A 210 -7.27 1.84 -4.99
N ASN A 211 -7.10 1.30 -6.19
CA ASN A 211 -8.13 1.30 -7.24
C ASN A 211 -9.27 0.29 -6.98
N GLY A 212 -9.30 -0.32 -5.80
CA GLY A 212 -10.37 -1.21 -5.37
C GLY A 212 -10.14 -2.69 -5.69
N CYS A 213 -8.93 -3.08 -6.11
CA CYS A 213 -8.61 -4.48 -6.27
C CYS A 213 -8.39 -5.12 -4.90
N ASP A 214 -9.37 -5.89 -4.44
CA ASP A 214 -9.31 -6.65 -3.20
C ASP A 214 -9.52 -8.15 -3.46
N PRO A 215 -8.44 -8.93 -3.62
CA PRO A 215 -8.53 -10.37 -3.79
C PRO A 215 -8.87 -11.11 -2.48
N THR A 216 -8.95 -10.41 -1.36
CA THR A 216 -9.22 -11.02 -0.06
C THR A 216 -10.70 -11.10 0.30
N GLY A 217 -11.57 -10.34 -0.42
CA GLY A 217 -12.99 -10.25 -0.09
C GLY A 217 -13.28 -9.55 1.24
N GLY A 218 -12.51 -8.53 1.59
CA GLY A 218 -12.76 -7.70 2.78
C GLY A 218 -12.00 -8.15 4.04
N ALA A 219 -10.98 -9.00 3.90
CA ALA A 219 -10.17 -9.41 5.05
C ALA A 219 -9.48 -8.22 5.73
N ILE A 220 -9.38 -8.28 7.04
CA ILE A 220 -8.72 -7.27 7.88
C ILE A 220 -7.52 -7.85 8.64
N TYR A 221 -7.30 -9.14 8.53
CA TYR A 221 -6.14 -9.85 9.09
C TYR A 221 -5.50 -10.73 8.02
N TYR A 222 -4.20 -10.93 8.15
CA TYR A 222 -3.49 -11.99 7.45
C TYR A 222 -2.36 -12.53 8.33
N TYR A 223 -1.98 -13.77 8.08
CA TYR A 223 -0.87 -14.41 8.76
C TYR A 223 -0.31 -15.57 7.93
N ASN A 224 0.94 -15.87 8.13
CA ASN A 224 1.55 -17.08 7.61
C ASN A 224 1.44 -18.19 8.66
N PRO A 225 0.67 -19.26 8.44
CA PRO A 225 0.44 -20.31 9.43
C PRO A 225 1.72 -21.09 9.80
N ALA A 226 2.75 -21.06 8.96
CA ALA A 226 4.03 -21.73 9.24
C ALA A 226 4.86 -21.02 10.32
N VAL A 227 4.60 -19.73 10.58
CA VAL A 227 5.39 -18.92 11.52
C VAL A 227 4.54 -18.22 12.59
N ALA A 228 3.23 -18.15 12.41
CA ALA A 228 2.33 -17.54 13.37
C ALA A 228 2.26 -18.37 14.65
N THR A 229 2.34 -17.71 15.80
CA THR A 229 2.32 -18.36 17.14
C THR A 229 1.10 -17.93 17.98
N SER A 230 0.36 -16.91 17.56
CA SER A 230 -0.77 -16.39 18.29
C SER A 230 -2.00 -17.27 18.10
N SER A 231 -2.49 -17.92 19.17
CA SER A 231 -3.73 -18.70 19.14
C SER A 231 -4.95 -17.87 18.73
N TRP A 232 -4.94 -16.59 19.06
CA TRP A 232 -6.01 -15.66 18.70
C TRP A 232 -6.19 -15.54 17.18
N ILE A 233 -5.10 -15.47 16.41
CA ILE A 233 -5.21 -15.30 14.95
C ILE A 233 -5.81 -16.53 14.28
N PHE A 234 -5.53 -17.73 14.83
CA PHE A 234 -6.09 -18.99 14.32
C PHE A 234 -7.59 -19.14 14.59
N SER A 235 -8.16 -18.35 15.53
CA SER A 235 -9.60 -18.34 15.80
C SER A 235 -10.39 -17.42 14.88
N ARG A 236 -9.73 -16.66 14.01
CA ARG A 236 -10.37 -15.76 13.05
C ARG A 236 -11.00 -16.54 11.91
N GLN A 237 -12.14 -16.05 11.41
CA GLN A 237 -12.79 -16.64 10.25
C GLN A 237 -11.92 -16.46 9.01
N THR A 238 -11.42 -17.55 8.46
CA THR A 238 -10.67 -17.54 7.20
C THR A 238 -11.59 -17.18 6.05
N VAL A 239 -11.17 -16.22 5.24
CA VAL A 239 -11.85 -15.80 4.01
C VAL A 239 -11.20 -16.47 2.80
N THR A 240 -9.88 -16.40 2.71
CA THR A 240 -9.13 -16.98 1.58
C THR A 240 -7.68 -17.27 1.96
N VAL A 241 -7.00 -18.03 1.09
CA VAL A 241 -5.57 -18.29 1.18
C VAL A 241 -4.92 -17.87 -0.13
N ILE A 242 -3.89 -17.02 -0.07
CA ILE A 242 -3.15 -16.54 -1.24
C ILE A 242 -1.66 -16.62 -0.91
N GLY A 243 -0.91 -17.36 -1.75
CA GLY A 243 0.50 -17.60 -1.49
C GLY A 243 0.70 -18.36 -0.17
N LYS A 244 1.53 -17.80 0.71
CA LYS A 244 1.80 -18.36 2.05
C LYS A 244 0.90 -17.81 3.14
N HIS A 245 -0.02 -16.89 2.81
CA HIS A 245 -0.83 -16.20 3.79
C HIS A 245 -2.28 -16.66 3.79
N VAL A 246 -2.81 -16.81 4.98
CA VAL A 246 -4.23 -16.95 5.27
C VAL A 246 -4.78 -15.55 5.54
N PHE A 247 -5.88 -15.18 4.87
CA PHE A 247 -6.59 -13.92 5.04
C PHE A 247 -7.89 -14.16 5.80
N ALA A 248 -8.18 -13.31 6.80
CA ALA A 248 -9.26 -13.54 7.76
C ALA A 248 -9.99 -12.24 8.17
N ILE A 249 -11.18 -12.41 8.77
CA ILE A 249 -11.97 -11.34 9.40
C ILE A 249 -12.23 -11.67 10.88
#